data_ab5a0b53baf417c99a30fc8f1b5272d6
#
_entry.id   ab5a0b53baf417c99a30fc8f1b5272d6
#
_cell.length_a   1.000
_cell.length_b   1.000
_cell.length_c   1.000
_cell.angle_alpha   90.00
_cell.angle_beta   90.00
_cell.angle_gamma   90.00
#
_symmetry.space_group_name_H-M   'P 1'
#
loop_
_entity.id
_entity.type
_entity.pdbx_description
1 polymer ?
#
loop_
_entity_poly.entity_id
_entity_poly.type
_entity_poly.pdbx_seq_one_letter_code
_entity_poly.pdbx_strand_id
1 'polypeptide(L)'
;MTVLQVNNLTKKFGGFTALSDINLEVKPGERLGLIGPNGSGKTTLINCVSGTIRDYEGEVVFNGENLNSLVAHKRARRGISRSFQI
;
A
#
# COMPACT_ATOMS: atom_id res chain seq x y z
N MET A 1 5.80 2.83 -16.98
CA MET A 1 4.58 3.38 -16.38
C MET A 1 4.38 2.80 -14.99
N THR A 2 4.12 3.63 -14.00
CA THR A 2 3.90 3.19 -12.63
C THR A 2 2.42 2.98 -12.39
N VAL A 3 2.04 1.80 -11.91
CA VAL A 3 0.64 1.49 -11.59
C VAL A 3 0.32 1.84 -10.15
N LEU A 4 1.20 1.45 -9.22
CA LEU A 4 1.04 1.76 -7.81
C LEU A 4 2.24 2.56 -7.33
N GLN A 5 1.99 3.63 -6.60
CA GLN A 5 3.04 4.43 -6.00
C GLN A 5 2.73 4.63 -4.52
N VAL A 6 3.71 4.35 -3.68
CA VAL A 6 3.59 4.57 -2.24
C VAL A 6 4.64 5.59 -1.86
N ASN A 7 4.22 6.67 -1.22
CA ASN A 7 5.09 7.79 -0.89
C ASN A 7 5.09 8.06 0.60
N ASN A 8 6.26 7.94 1.22
CA ASN A 8 6.49 8.28 2.63
C ASN A 8 5.50 7.57 3.57
N LEU A 9 5.23 6.30 3.31
CA LEU A 9 4.25 5.56 4.09
C LEU A 9 4.84 5.19 5.45
N THR A 10 4.16 5.61 6.51
CA THR A 10 4.57 5.32 7.89
C THR A 10 3.36 4.80 8.65
N LYS A 11 3.54 3.68 9.34
CA LYS A 11 2.49 3.11 10.18
C LYS A 11 3.06 2.72 11.52
N LYS A 12 2.44 3.23 12.58
CA LYS A 12 2.82 2.96 13.96
C LYS A 12 1.70 2.26 14.69
N PHE A 13 2.08 1.32 15.56
CA PHE A 13 1.17 0.62 16.44
C PHE A 13 1.65 0.91 17.86
N GLY A 14 1.04 1.89 18.51
CA GLY A 14 1.49 2.32 19.83
C GLY A 14 2.95 2.76 19.76
N GLY A 15 3.81 2.13 20.54
CA GLY A 15 5.24 2.45 20.54
C GLY A 15 6.06 1.74 19.47
N PHE A 16 5.40 0.94 18.61
CA PHE A 16 6.09 0.15 17.61
C PHE A 16 5.86 0.73 16.21
N THR A 17 6.95 0.98 15.48
CA THR A 17 6.87 1.46 14.10
C THR A 17 7.00 0.28 13.15
N ALA A 18 5.92 -0.07 12.49
CA ALA A 18 5.92 -1.19 11.55
C ALA A 18 6.46 -0.79 10.18
N LEU A 19 6.14 0.41 9.73
CA LEU A 19 6.62 0.98 8.46
C LEU A 19 7.12 2.38 8.73
N SER A 20 8.26 2.73 8.17
CA SER A 20 8.86 4.05 8.36
C SER A 20 9.31 4.61 7.05
N ASP A 21 8.63 5.66 6.61
CA ASP A 21 8.99 6.41 5.40
C ASP A 21 9.22 5.51 4.19
N ILE A 22 8.29 4.62 3.94
CA ILE A 22 8.39 3.65 2.85
C ILE A 22 8.03 4.32 1.53
N ASN A 23 8.93 4.20 0.55
CA ASN A 23 8.71 4.71 -0.79
C ASN A 23 8.92 3.57 -1.77
N LEU A 24 7.91 3.31 -2.61
CA LEU A 24 8.05 2.26 -3.62
C LEU A 24 7.12 2.53 -4.79
N GLU A 25 7.44 1.89 -5.90
CA GLU A 25 6.64 1.93 -7.12
C GLU A 25 6.45 0.51 -7.62
N VAL A 26 5.26 0.20 -8.11
CA VAL A 26 4.95 -1.09 -8.71
C VAL A 26 4.54 -0.84 -10.15
N LYS A 27 5.20 -1.53 -11.08
CA LYS A 27 4.93 -1.41 -12.50
C LYS A 27 4.01 -2.53 -12.95
N PRO A 28 3.39 -2.41 -14.13
CA PRO A 28 2.52 -3.47 -14.63
C PRO A 28 3.24 -4.81 -14.65
N GLY A 29 2.57 -5.85 -14.18
CA GLY A 29 3.12 -7.20 -14.13
C GLY A 29 3.90 -7.53 -12.87
N GLU A 30 4.23 -6.54 -12.06
CA GLU A 30 4.91 -6.78 -10.79
C GLU A 30 3.91 -7.11 -9.70
N ARG A 31 4.38 -7.83 -8.68
CA ARG A 31 3.55 -8.19 -7.52
C ARG A 31 4.07 -7.48 -6.29
N LEU A 32 3.17 -6.88 -5.55
CA LEU A 32 3.53 -6.15 -4.34
C LEU A 32 4.24 -7.06 -3.32
N GLY A 33 3.81 -8.30 -3.21
CA GLY A 33 4.38 -9.25 -2.27
C GLY A 33 5.84 -9.59 -2.51
N LEU A 34 6.37 -9.33 -3.71
CA LEU A 34 7.77 -9.59 -4.04
C LEU A 34 8.67 -8.40 -3.76
N ILE A 35 8.08 -7.22 -3.52
CA ILE A 35 8.84 -5.97 -3.39
C ILE A 35 9.04 -5.58 -1.94
N GLY A 36 8.08 -5.83 -1.10
CA GLY A 36 8.11 -5.38 0.29
C GLY A 36 9.10 -6.15 1.14
N PRO A 37 9.42 -5.65 2.33
CA PRO A 37 10.25 -6.37 3.29
C PRO A 37 9.55 -7.63 3.77
N ASN A 38 10.34 -8.58 4.26
CA ASN A 38 9.80 -9.82 4.80
C ASN A 38 9.21 -9.61 6.19
N GLY A 39 8.30 -10.49 6.57
CA GLY A 39 7.74 -10.51 7.91
C GLY A 39 6.57 -9.57 8.09
N SER A 40 6.40 -9.07 9.31
CA SER A 40 5.23 -8.27 9.69
C SER A 40 5.11 -6.96 8.92
N GLY A 41 6.24 -6.37 8.53
CA GLY A 41 6.22 -5.13 7.75
C GLY A 41 5.54 -5.30 6.40
N LYS A 42 5.77 -6.44 5.76
CA LYS A 42 5.17 -6.75 4.46
C LYS A 42 3.65 -6.85 4.57
N THR A 43 3.17 -7.54 5.59
CA THR A 43 1.73 -7.67 5.83
C THR A 43 1.10 -6.31 6.11
N THR A 44 1.76 -5.49 6.92
CA THR A 44 1.28 -4.14 7.21
C THR A 44 1.22 -3.29 5.96
N LEU A 45 2.22 -3.39 5.11
CA LEU A 45 2.26 -2.65 3.84
C LEU A 45 1.07 -3.03 2.96
N ILE A 46 0.82 -4.32 2.81
CA ILE A 46 -0.30 -4.81 2.02
C ILE A 46 -1.63 -4.29 2.58
N ASN A 47 -1.78 -4.32 3.89
CA ASN A 47 -3.01 -3.86 4.54
C ASN A 47 -3.22 -2.36 4.36
N CYS A 48 -2.14 -1.58 4.36
CA CYS A 48 -2.25 -0.14 4.11
C CYS A 48 -2.65 0.13 2.66
N VAL A 49 -2.05 -0.59 1.72
CA VAL A 49 -2.36 -0.40 0.30
C VAL A 49 -3.78 -0.82 -0.02
N SER A 50 -4.24 -1.92 0.55
CA SER A 50 -5.60 -2.42 0.30
C SER A 50 -6.68 -1.63 1.02
N GLY A 51 -6.31 -0.81 2.00
CA GLY A 51 -7.26 0.00 2.75
C GLY A 51 -7.82 -0.66 4.00
N THR A 52 -7.35 -1.87 4.32
CA THR A 52 -7.71 -2.52 5.59
C THR A 52 -7.23 -1.69 6.77
N ILE A 53 -6.04 -1.10 6.64
CA ILE A 53 -5.53 -0.10 7.55
C ILE A 53 -5.56 1.23 6.82
N ARG A 54 -6.27 2.22 7.34
CA ARG A 54 -6.31 3.57 6.74
C ARG A 54 -5.69 4.61 7.65
N ASP A 55 -5.28 4.20 8.81
CA ASP A 55 -4.69 5.06 9.83
C ASP A 55 -3.17 5.02 9.67
N TYR A 56 -2.68 5.63 8.60
CA TYR A 56 -1.26 5.69 8.29
C TYR A 56 -0.91 7.09 7.77
N GLU A 57 0.38 7.42 7.79
CA GLU A 57 0.89 8.64 7.22
C GLU A 57 1.44 8.35 5.81
N GLY A 58 1.42 9.34 4.95
CA GLY A 58 1.90 9.19 3.58
C GLY A 58 0.78 9.00 2.59
N GLU A 59 1.12 8.58 1.39
CA GLU A 59 0.16 8.48 0.30
C GLU A 59 0.25 7.13 -0.42
N VAL A 60 -0.92 6.63 -0.82
CA VAL A 60 -1.04 5.47 -1.70
C VAL A 60 -1.74 5.95 -2.97
N VAL A 61 -1.05 5.85 -4.11
CA VAL A 61 -1.57 6.32 -5.40
C VAL A 61 -1.64 5.14 -6.35
N PHE A 62 -2.80 4.95 -6.97
CA PHE A 62 -3.03 3.85 -7.90
C PHE A 62 -3.54 4.42 -9.21
N ASN A 63 -2.82 4.17 -10.30
CA ASN A 63 -3.13 4.71 -11.64
C ASN A 63 -3.35 6.23 -11.60
N GLY A 64 -2.52 6.92 -10.83
CA GLY A 64 -2.61 8.38 -10.74
C GLY A 64 -3.66 8.90 -9.77
N GLU A 65 -4.40 8.03 -9.12
CA GLU A 65 -5.44 8.43 -8.18
C GLU A 65 -4.98 8.17 -6.74
N ASN A 66 -5.07 9.20 -5.90
CA ASN A 66 -4.75 9.06 -4.48
C ASN A 66 -5.87 8.29 -3.79
N LEU A 67 -5.53 7.16 -3.17
CA LEU A 67 -6.51 6.28 -2.56
C LEU A 67 -6.77 6.56 -1.08
N ASN A 68 -6.09 7.54 -0.50
CA ASN A 68 -6.15 7.75 0.95
C ASN A 68 -7.57 8.00 1.47
N SER A 69 -8.43 8.60 0.67
CA SER A 69 -9.80 8.87 1.07
C SER A 69 -10.75 7.70 0.84
N LEU A 70 -10.28 6.62 0.21
CA LEU A 70 -11.13 5.49 -0.14
C LEU A 70 -11.04 4.37 0.87
N VAL A 71 -12.19 3.82 1.25
CA VAL A 71 -12.25 2.62 2.10
C VAL A 71 -11.84 1.40 1.29
N ALA A 72 -11.54 0.28 1.98
CA ALA A 72 -11.03 -0.94 1.35
C ALA A 72 -11.90 -1.43 0.19
N HIS A 73 -13.21 -1.45 0.40
CA HIS A 73 -14.19 -1.88 -0.58
C HIS A 73 -14.09 -1.05 -1.87
N LYS A 74 -13.88 0.26 -1.76
CA LYS A 74 -13.75 1.12 -2.94
C LYS A 74 -12.40 0.95 -3.62
N ARG A 75 -11.34 0.71 -2.85
CA ARG A 75 -10.03 0.41 -3.42
C ARG A 75 -10.08 -0.89 -4.22
N ALA A 76 -10.77 -1.90 -3.69
CA ALA A 76 -10.94 -3.17 -4.39
C ALA A 76 -11.66 -2.97 -5.72
N ARG A 77 -12.63 -2.07 -5.77
CA ARG A 77 -13.35 -1.76 -7.01
C ARG A 77 -12.45 -1.13 -8.07
N ARG A 78 -11.40 -0.44 -7.65
CA ARG A 78 -10.40 0.10 -8.58
C ARG A 78 -9.51 -1.00 -9.16
N GLY A 79 -9.62 -2.23 -8.66
CA GLY A 79 -8.85 -3.37 -9.17
C GLY A 79 -7.52 -3.57 -8.47
N ILE A 80 -7.32 -2.99 -7.30
CA ILE A 80 -6.01 -3.02 -6.65
C ILE A 80 -5.59 -4.44 -6.28
N SER A 81 -6.49 -5.24 -5.71
CA SER A 81 -6.18 -6.62 -5.34
C SER A 81 -5.91 -7.47 -6.57
N ARG A 82 -6.69 -7.25 -7.63
CA ARG A 82 -6.58 -8.00 -8.87
C ARG A 82 -5.25 -7.69 -9.57
N SER A 83 -4.86 -6.43 -9.54
CA SER A 83 -3.64 -5.99 -10.22
C SER A 83 -2.38 -6.47 -9.53
N PHE A 84 -2.39 -6.64 -8.21
CA PHE A 84 -1.19 -6.96 -7.44
C PHE A 84 -1.23 -8.30 -6.74
N GLN A 85 -2.34 -9.00 -6.82
CA GLN A 85 -2.49 -10.31 -6.16
C GLN A 85 -2.14 -10.25 -4.68
N ILE A 86 -2.67 -9.26 -4.03
CA ILE A 86 -2.48 -9.06 -2.59
C ILE A 86 -3.19 -10.17 -1.81
#